data_7d13ff8ba40327fb34c642d4ba80b147
#
_entry.id   7d13ff8ba40327fb34c642d4ba80b147
#
_cell.length_a   1.000
_cell.length_b   1.000
_cell.length_c   1.000
_cell.angle_alpha   90.00
_cell.angle_beta   90.00
_cell.angle_gamma   90.00
#
_symmetry.space_group_name_H-M   'P 1'
#
loop_
_entity.id
_entity.type
_entity.pdbx_description
1 polymer ?
#
loop_
_entity_poly.entity_id
_entity_poly.type
_entity_poly.pdbx_seq_one_letter_code
_entity_poly.pdbx_strand_id
1 'polypeptide(L)'
;LCLDCLVILGGNGTQKTANLLREEGLNIIHLPKTIDNDIYGTDMTFGFQSAVNIATNAIDCIHTTASSHGRVFIVEIMGHKVGSLTLHAGVAGGADIILIPEIPYDIKKVTAAIQKRAKAGKRFTILAVAEGAISKEDAELPKEKYKERLEARAKKYPSVSYEIADQIYKEIGSEVRVTVPGHTQRGGEPCPYDRVLSTRIGAGAAQAIMDGEYG
;
A
#
# COMPACT_ATOMS: atom_id res chain seq x y z
N LEU A 1 -8.88 7.79 -35.98
CA LEU A 1 -10.09 7.41 -35.22
C LEU A 1 -10.86 8.69 -34.93
N CYS A 2 -12.10 8.81 -35.43
CA CYS A 2 -12.99 9.90 -35.06
C CYS A 2 -13.64 9.51 -33.73
N LEU A 3 -13.10 10.01 -32.63
CA LEU A 3 -13.60 9.80 -31.26
C LEU A 3 -14.06 11.15 -30.72
N ASP A 4 -15.26 11.20 -30.16
CA ASP A 4 -15.80 12.39 -29.51
C ASP A 4 -15.23 12.61 -28.12
N CYS A 5 -14.92 11.52 -27.42
CA CYS A 5 -14.33 11.53 -26.08
C CYS A 5 -13.51 10.25 -25.84
N LEU A 6 -12.51 10.32 -25.00
CA LEU A 6 -11.76 9.18 -24.50
C LEU A 6 -11.92 9.06 -22.99
N VAL A 7 -12.53 7.96 -22.52
CA VAL A 7 -12.64 7.64 -21.10
C VAL A 7 -11.47 6.73 -20.70
N ILE A 8 -10.67 7.17 -19.75
CA ILE A 8 -9.43 6.52 -19.33
C ILE A 8 -9.57 6.05 -17.89
N LEU A 9 -9.39 4.74 -17.65
CA LEU A 9 -9.42 4.14 -16.31
C LEU A 9 -7.99 3.80 -15.89
N GLY A 10 -7.56 4.32 -14.73
CA GLY A 10 -6.23 3.98 -14.24
C GLY A 10 -5.80 4.74 -12.99
N GLY A 11 -4.57 4.46 -12.56
CA GLY A 11 -3.94 5.09 -11.40
C GLY A 11 -3.23 6.40 -11.73
N ASN A 12 -2.40 6.87 -10.81
CA ASN A 12 -1.69 8.15 -10.86
C ASN A 12 -0.90 8.38 -12.17
N GLY A 13 -0.15 7.35 -12.63
CA GLY A 13 0.58 7.46 -13.90
C GLY A 13 -0.34 7.67 -15.10
N THR A 14 -1.46 6.97 -15.15
CA THR A 14 -2.47 7.09 -16.20
C THR A 14 -3.19 8.45 -16.15
N GLN A 15 -3.46 8.98 -14.94
CA GLN A 15 -4.03 10.31 -14.76
C GLN A 15 -3.13 11.41 -15.36
N LYS A 16 -1.81 11.31 -15.14
CA LYS A 16 -0.84 12.25 -15.73
C LYS A 16 -0.89 12.22 -17.25
N THR A 17 -0.95 11.03 -17.85
CA THR A 17 -1.08 10.88 -19.31
C THR A 17 -2.43 11.43 -19.80
N ALA A 18 -3.52 11.17 -19.08
CA ALA A 18 -4.85 11.72 -19.38
C ALA A 18 -4.83 13.25 -19.39
N ASN A 19 -4.17 13.87 -18.40
CA ASN A 19 -4.03 15.32 -18.35
C ASN A 19 -3.23 15.91 -19.54
N LEU A 20 -2.12 15.24 -19.93
CA LEU A 20 -1.36 15.66 -21.10
C LEU A 20 -2.21 15.61 -22.37
N LEU A 21 -3.00 14.54 -22.57
CA LEU A 21 -3.91 14.44 -23.72
C LEU A 21 -4.99 15.52 -23.71
N ARG A 22 -5.49 15.90 -22.52
CA ARG A 22 -6.43 17.01 -22.37
C ARG A 22 -5.77 18.34 -22.76
N GLU A 23 -4.53 18.57 -22.37
CA GLU A 23 -3.74 19.77 -22.72
C GLU A 23 -3.51 19.87 -24.24
N GLU A 24 -3.46 18.75 -24.95
CA GLU A 24 -3.43 18.64 -26.42
C GLU A 24 -4.80 18.93 -27.08
N GLY A 25 -5.85 19.22 -26.29
CA GLY A 25 -7.19 19.57 -26.80
C GLY A 25 -8.12 18.37 -27.00
N LEU A 26 -7.79 17.20 -26.50
CA LEU A 26 -8.67 16.04 -26.56
C LEU A 26 -9.72 16.07 -25.44
N ASN A 27 -10.93 15.63 -25.76
CA ASN A 27 -11.97 15.43 -24.75
C ASN A 27 -11.67 14.18 -23.93
N ILE A 28 -11.25 14.36 -22.69
CA ILE A 28 -10.80 13.29 -21.79
C ILE A 28 -11.67 13.25 -20.53
N ILE A 29 -12.01 12.05 -20.09
CA ILE A 29 -12.52 11.79 -18.73
C ILE A 29 -11.63 10.72 -18.12
N HIS A 30 -11.02 11.02 -16.96
CA HIS A 30 -10.23 10.04 -16.20
C HIS A 30 -11.01 9.50 -15.01
N LEU A 31 -11.07 8.15 -14.90
CA LEU A 31 -11.71 7.46 -13.78
C LEU A 31 -10.65 6.81 -12.89
N PRO A 32 -10.70 7.04 -11.54
CA PRO A 32 -9.61 6.71 -10.63
C PRO A 32 -9.60 5.22 -10.26
N LYS A 33 -8.98 4.37 -11.09
CA LYS A 33 -8.86 2.91 -10.89
C LYS A 33 -7.47 2.55 -10.39
N THR A 34 -7.33 2.38 -9.08
CA THR A 34 -6.09 1.91 -8.44
C THR A 34 -6.37 1.34 -7.06
N ILE A 35 -5.47 0.48 -6.55
CA ILE A 35 -5.50 -0.02 -5.18
C ILE A 35 -4.79 0.93 -4.20
N ASP A 36 -4.02 1.92 -4.69
CA ASP A 36 -3.13 2.73 -3.85
C ASP A 36 -3.84 3.89 -3.16
N ASN A 37 -5.00 4.33 -3.68
CA ASN A 37 -5.76 5.50 -3.21
C ASN A 37 -4.91 6.79 -3.18
N ASP A 38 -4.10 7.00 -4.22
CA ASP A 38 -3.09 8.06 -4.32
C ASP A 38 -3.41 9.12 -5.38
N ILE A 39 -4.66 9.21 -5.84
CA ILE A 39 -5.09 10.14 -6.89
C ILE A 39 -5.66 11.41 -6.27
N TYR A 40 -5.08 12.54 -6.63
CA TYR A 40 -5.60 13.85 -6.24
C TYR A 40 -6.98 14.12 -6.86
N GLY A 41 -7.88 14.72 -6.06
CA GLY A 41 -9.23 15.07 -6.51
C GLY A 41 -10.30 14.01 -6.29
N THR A 42 -9.96 12.88 -5.66
CA THR A 42 -10.93 11.87 -5.23
C THR A 42 -10.66 11.42 -3.80
N ASP A 43 -11.72 11.17 -3.04
CA ASP A 43 -11.60 10.63 -1.68
C ASP A 43 -11.31 9.12 -1.70
N MET A 44 -11.81 8.42 -2.73
CA MET A 44 -11.70 6.97 -2.85
C MET A 44 -11.52 6.54 -4.30
N THR A 45 -10.50 5.70 -4.51
CA THR A 45 -10.30 5.02 -5.80
C THR A 45 -11.00 3.66 -5.80
N PHE A 46 -11.60 3.26 -6.92
CA PHE A 46 -12.18 1.92 -7.01
C PHE A 46 -11.09 0.87 -7.28
N GLY A 47 -11.13 -0.19 -6.48
CA GLY A 47 -10.08 -1.20 -6.31
C GLY A 47 -9.40 -1.16 -4.94
N PHE A 48 -9.41 -0.01 -4.28
CA PHE A 48 -8.79 0.15 -2.95
C PHE A 48 -9.43 -0.74 -1.88
N GLN A 49 -10.75 -0.70 -1.73
CA GLN A 49 -11.44 -1.48 -0.70
C GLN A 49 -11.34 -3.00 -0.94
N SER A 50 -11.32 -3.42 -2.20
CA SER A 50 -11.07 -4.82 -2.54
C SER A 50 -9.67 -5.27 -2.13
N ALA A 51 -8.66 -4.43 -2.35
CA ALA A 51 -7.29 -4.70 -1.93
C ALA A 51 -7.14 -4.68 -0.40
N VAL A 52 -7.83 -3.77 0.31
CA VAL A 52 -7.90 -3.77 1.79
C VAL A 52 -8.42 -5.10 2.29
N ASN A 53 -9.51 -5.63 1.71
CA ASN A 53 -10.09 -6.92 2.13
C ASN A 53 -9.08 -8.06 1.95
N ILE A 54 -8.36 -8.10 0.82
CA ILE A 54 -7.37 -9.15 0.56
C ILE A 54 -6.18 -9.04 1.52
N ALA A 55 -5.68 -7.83 1.73
CA ALA A 55 -4.57 -7.59 2.64
C ALA A 55 -4.95 -7.89 4.10
N THR A 56 -6.16 -7.54 4.52
CA THR A 56 -6.70 -7.87 5.85
C THR A 56 -6.79 -9.39 6.03
N ASN A 57 -7.33 -10.10 5.05
CA ASN A 57 -7.40 -11.56 5.09
C ASN A 57 -6.01 -12.22 5.18
N ALA A 58 -5.00 -11.65 4.52
CA ALA A 58 -3.63 -12.13 4.67
C ALA A 58 -3.11 -11.96 6.10
N ILE A 59 -3.41 -10.83 6.77
CA ILE A 59 -3.06 -10.60 8.17
C ILE A 59 -3.81 -11.58 9.08
N ASP A 60 -5.10 -11.82 8.86
CA ASP A 60 -5.92 -12.78 9.62
C ASP A 60 -5.36 -14.21 9.53
N CYS A 61 -4.92 -14.63 8.34
CA CYS A 61 -4.26 -15.92 8.17
C CYS A 61 -2.96 -16.01 8.98
N ILE A 62 -2.22 -14.90 9.12
CA ILE A 62 -1.00 -14.86 9.92
C ILE A 62 -1.30 -14.89 11.42
N HIS A 63 -2.40 -14.30 11.90
CA HIS A 63 -2.80 -14.36 13.31
C HIS A 63 -2.86 -15.79 13.85
N THR A 64 -3.45 -16.70 13.09
CA THR A 64 -3.59 -18.10 13.48
C THR A 64 -2.24 -18.79 13.71
N THR A 65 -1.30 -18.62 12.77
CA THR A 65 0.04 -19.22 12.88
C THR A 65 0.91 -18.47 13.89
N ALA A 66 0.77 -17.15 14.04
CA ALA A 66 1.52 -16.36 14.99
C ALA A 66 1.21 -16.76 16.41
N SER A 67 -0.04 -17.02 16.75
CA SER A 67 -0.48 -17.42 18.08
C SER A 67 0.12 -18.77 18.52
N SER A 68 0.38 -19.69 17.60
CA SER A 68 0.94 -21.01 17.89
C SER A 68 2.47 -21.01 18.01
N HIS A 69 3.18 -20.11 17.33
CA HIS A 69 4.64 -20.13 17.26
C HIS A 69 5.35 -19.11 18.16
N GLY A 70 4.64 -18.08 18.65
CA GLY A 70 5.21 -17.09 19.56
C GLY A 70 6.35 -16.25 18.97
N ARG A 71 6.24 -15.85 17.68
CA ARG A 71 7.28 -15.15 16.92
C ARG A 71 6.83 -13.75 16.47
N VAL A 72 7.76 -13.02 15.89
CA VAL A 72 7.48 -11.78 15.17
C VAL A 72 7.17 -12.10 13.70
N PHE A 73 6.08 -11.55 13.20
CA PHE A 73 5.66 -11.69 11.80
C PHE A 73 5.57 -10.32 11.14
N ILE A 74 6.00 -10.24 9.90
CA ILE A 74 5.83 -9.07 9.04
C ILE A 74 4.94 -9.49 7.87
N VAL A 75 3.89 -8.70 7.60
CA VAL A 75 3.09 -8.78 6.38
C VAL A 75 3.37 -7.54 5.56
N GLU A 76 4.01 -7.71 4.41
CA GLU A 76 4.30 -6.62 3.49
C GLU A 76 3.10 -6.32 2.61
N ILE A 77 2.67 -5.07 2.59
CA ILE A 77 1.47 -4.63 1.89
C ILE A 77 1.86 -3.64 0.80
N MET A 78 1.25 -3.80 -0.38
CA MET A 78 1.41 -2.91 -1.52
C MET A 78 0.90 -1.50 -1.22
N GLY A 79 1.14 -0.55 -2.10
CA GLY A 79 0.72 0.85 -2.00
C GLY A 79 1.74 1.80 -2.60
N HIS A 80 2.79 1.26 -3.25
CA HIS A 80 3.86 2.03 -3.89
C HIS A 80 4.50 3.04 -2.92
N LYS A 81 4.17 4.32 -3.02
CA LYS A 81 4.75 5.40 -2.19
C LYS A 81 3.82 5.89 -1.08
N VAL A 82 2.64 5.32 -0.95
CA VAL A 82 1.63 5.71 0.04
C VAL A 82 1.26 4.55 0.94
N GLY A 83 0.97 4.85 2.19
CA GLY A 83 0.67 3.88 3.22
C GLY A 83 -0.81 3.61 3.45
N SER A 84 -1.71 4.21 2.66
CA SER A 84 -3.16 4.11 2.88
C SER A 84 -3.64 2.66 2.95
N LEU A 85 -3.23 1.80 2.01
CA LEU A 85 -3.61 0.39 1.99
C LEU A 85 -3.10 -0.34 3.23
N THR A 86 -1.84 -0.13 3.58
CA THR A 86 -1.21 -0.74 4.76
C THR A 86 -1.87 -0.29 6.06
N LEU A 87 -2.20 1.00 6.18
CA LEU A 87 -2.85 1.55 7.35
C LEU A 87 -4.24 0.92 7.55
N HIS A 88 -5.07 0.91 6.51
CA HIS A 88 -6.42 0.34 6.60
C HIS A 88 -6.40 -1.17 6.86
N ALA A 89 -5.60 -1.92 6.13
CA ALA A 89 -5.49 -3.37 6.33
C ALA A 89 -4.86 -3.71 7.68
N GLY A 90 -3.84 -2.96 8.11
CA GLY A 90 -3.18 -3.16 9.39
C GLY A 90 -4.10 -2.90 10.59
N VAL A 91 -4.91 -1.83 10.53
CA VAL A 91 -5.91 -1.54 11.57
C VAL A 91 -7.03 -2.58 11.55
N ALA A 92 -7.57 -2.91 10.37
CA ALA A 92 -8.66 -3.87 10.22
C ALA A 92 -8.24 -5.29 10.65
N GLY A 93 -7.03 -5.73 10.28
CA GLY A 93 -6.47 -7.04 10.63
C GLY A 93 -5.83 -7.10 12.01
N GLY A 94 -5.87 -6.00 12.80
CA GLY A 94 -5.33 -5.97 14.16
C GLY A 94 -3.82 -6.13 14.25
N ALA A 95 -3.07 -5.59 13.27
CA ALA A 95 -1.61 -5.54 13.36
C ALA A 95 -1.16 -4.73 14.58
N ASP A 96 -0.13 -5.20 15.26
CA ASP A 96 0.37 -4.58 16.49
C ASP A 96 1.24 -3.35 16.23
N ILE A 97 1.89 -3.31 15.06
CA ILE A 97 2.75 -2.23 14.59
C ILE A 97 2.45 -2.02 13.11
N ILE A 98 2.31 -0.77 12.69
CA ILE A 98 2.07 -0.41 11.30
C ILE A 98 3.16 0.56 10.86
N LEU A 99 3.87 0.24 9.77
CA LEU A 99 4.93 1.07 9.22
C LEU A 99 4.53 1.56 7.83
N ILE A 100 4.40 2.87 7.68
CA ILE A 100 3.98 3.54 6.44
C ILE A 100 5.01 4.58 6.00
N PRO A 101 5.13 4.88 4.70
CA PRO A 101 6.13 5.81 4.20
C PRO A 101 5.95 7.25 4.71
N GLU A 102 4.70 7.66 5.01
CA GLU A 102 4.37 9.00 5.52
C GLU A 102 4.95 9.27 6.92
N ILE A 103 5.25 8.22 7.69
CA ILE A 103 5.84 8.29 9.02
C ILE A 103 7.12 7.45 9.03
N PRO A 104 8.29 8.05 8.77
CA PRO A 104 9.56 7.33 8.77
C PRO A 104 9.80 6.59 10.09
N TYR A 105 10.09 5.29 10.00
CA TYR A 105 10.26 4.46 11.18
C TYR A 105 11.65 4.59 11.80
N ASP A 106 11.70 4.37 13.11
CA ASP A 106 12.92 4.22 13.90
C ASP A 106 12.98 2.77 14.39
N ILE A 107 13.96 2.02 13.92
CA ILE A 107 14.07 0.59 14.24
C ILE A 107 14.18 0.35 15.76
N LYS A 108 14.83 1.23 16.51
CA LYS A 108 14.94 1.11 17.96
C LYS A 108 13.59 1.26 18.65
N LYS A 109 12.70 2.12 18.12
CA LYS A 109 11.33 2.24 18.63
C LYS A 109 10.50 1.01 18.30
N VAL A 110 10.67 0.46 17.10
CA VAL A 110 10.00 -0.79 16.69
C VAL A 110 10.41 -1.94 17.61
N THR A 111 11.69 -2.16 17.81
CA THR A 111 12.21 -3.23 18.68
C THR A 111 11.83 -3.04 20.15
N ALA A 112 11.84 -1.80 20.65
CA ALA A 112 11.36 -1.47 21.98
C ALA A 112 9.86 -1.80 22.16
N ALA A 113 9.03 -1.54 21.15
CA ALA A 113 7.61 -1.90 21.17
C ALA A 113 7.42 -3.43 21.20
N ILE A 114 8.17 -4.19 20.40
CA ILE A 114 8.16 -5.66 20.41
C ILE A 114 8.54 -6.19 21.79
N GLN A 115 9.64 -5.70 22.39
CA GLN A 115 10.08 -6.11 23.71
C GLN A 115 9.08 -5.75 24.81
N LYS A 116 8.46 -4.55 24.74
CA LYS A 116 7.41 -4.13 25.68
C LYS A 116 6.22 -5.09 25.64
N ARG A 117 5.80 -5.50 24.45
CA ARG A 117 4.71 -6.48 24.27
C ARG A 117 5.08 -7.84 24.86
N ALA A 118 6.28 -8.34 24.58
CA ALA A 118 6.76 -9.60 25.13
C ALA A 118 6.80 -9.58 26.67
N LYS A 119 7.30 -8.49 27.29
CA LYS A 119 7.28 -8.28 28.74
C LYS A 119 5.87 -8.24 29.33
N ALA A 120 4.89 -7.77 28.56
CA ALA A 120 3.48 -7.77 28.93
C ALA A 120 2.77 -9.12 28.68
N GLY A 121 3.52 -10.20 28.39
CA GLY A 121 2.99 -11.55 28.19
C GLY A 121 2.37 -11.81 26.83
N LYS A 122 2.51 -10.89 25.87
CA LYS A 122 2.07 -11.10 24.49
C LYS A 122 3.04 -12.02 23.77
N ARG A 123 2.55 -13.19 23.32
CA ARG A 123 3.40 -14.25 22.75
C ARG A 123 3.96 -13.93 21.38
N PHE A 124 3.25 -13.12 20.57
CA PHE A 124 3.62 -12.77 19.20
C PHE A 124 3.43 -11.29 18.93
N THR A 125 4.00 -10.83 17.84
CA THR A 125 3.79 -9.45 17.31
C THR A 125 3.66 -9.52 15.81
N ILE A 126 2.63 -8.89 15.26
CA ILE A 126 2.41 -8.76 13.82
C ILE A 126 2.66 -7.31 13.40
N LEU A 127 3.55 -7.14 12.43
CA LEU A 127 3.82 -5.87 11.78
C LEU A 127 3.16 -5.86 10.40
N ALA A 128 2.35 -4.85 10.10
CA ALA A 128 1.94 -4.50 8.75
C ALA A 128 2.93 -3.45 8.20
N VAL A 129 3.61 -3.76 7.12
CA VAL A 129 4.69 -2.92 6.57
C VAL A 129 4.36 -2.57 5.13
N ALA A 130 4.27 -1.28 4.83
CA ALA A 130 4.13 -0.81 3.44
C ALA A 130 5.40 -1.12 2.64
N GLU A 131 5.26 -1.55 1.40
CA GLU A 131 6.40 -1.79 0.51
C GLU A 131 7.29 -0.55 0.32
N GLY A 132 6.70 0.65 0.49
CA GLY A 132 7.37 1.95 0.47
C GLY A 132 7.84 2.46 1.83
N ALA A 133 7.77 1.67 2.90
CA ALA A 133 8.21 2.11 4.22
C ALA A 133 9.67 2.56 4.21
N ILE A 134 9.95 3.68 4.88
CA ILE A 134 11.26 4.32 4.90
C ILE A 134 11.75 4.51 6.35
N SER A 135 13.03 4.26 6.61
CA SER A 135 13.64 4.57 7.90
C SER A 135 13.84 6.08 8.08
N LYS A 136 14.01 6.55 9.31
CA LYS A 136 14.35 7.95 9.57
C LYS A 136 15.66 8.35 8.93
N GLU A 137 16.65 7.47 9.02
CA GLU A 137 17.98 7.67 8.45
C GLU A 137 17.91 7.81 6.93
N ASP A 138 17.13 6.94 6.28
CA ASP A 138 16.94 7.00 4.82
C ASP A 138 16.11 8.22 4.38
N ALA A 139 15.16 8.67 5.20
CA ALA A 139 14.34 9.86 4.92
C ALA A 139 15.12 11.19 4.96
N GLU A 140 16.22 11.22 5.69
CA GLU A 140 17.12 12.38 5.78
C GLU A 140 18.13 12.46 4.62
N LEU A 141 18.22 11.40 3.78
CA LEU A 141 19.17 11.35 2.69
C LEU A 141 18.77 12.26 1.51
N PRO A 142 19.73 12.95 0.87
CA PRO A 142 19.50 13.56 -0.44
C PRO A 142 19.02 12.54 -1.46
N LYS A 143 18.21 12.99 -2.42
CA LYS A 143 17.53 12.12 -3.40
C LYS A 143 18.47 11.16 -4.14
N GLU A 144 19.65 11.62 -4.54
CA GLU A 144 20.64 10.80 -5.24
C GLU A 144 21.17 9.69 -4.32
N LYS A 145 21.56 10.03 -3.09
CA LYS A 145 22.03 9.06 -2.10
C LYS A 145 20.96 8.06 -1.69
N TYR A 146 19.71 8.52 -1.59
CA TYR A 146 18.59 7.62 -1.33
C TYR A 146 18.39 6.60 -2.47
N LYS A 147 18.54 7.04 -3.73
CA LYS A 147 18.48 6.14 -4.88
C LYS A 147 19.58 5.06 -4.82
N GLU A 148 20.84 5.47 -4.57
CA GLU A 148 21.96 4.53 -4.39
C GLU A 148 21.70 3.55 -3.24
N ARG A 149 21.12 4.03 -2.13
CA ARG A 149 20.72 3.23 -0.98
C ARG A 149 19.66 2.19 -1.35
N LEU A 150 18.65 2.56 -2.16
CA LEU A 150 17.65 1.63 -2.66
C LEU A 150 18.25 0.56 -3.58
N GLU A 151 19.17 0.92 -4.47
CA GLU A 151 19.87 -0.02 -5.34
C GLU A 151 20.73 -1.00 -4.53
N ALA A 152 21.43 -0.51 -3.50
CA ALA A 152 22.21 -1.36 -2.60
C ALA A 152 21.32 -2.31 -1.80
N ARG A 153 20.18 -1.82 -1.31
CA ARG A 153 19.17 -2.64 -0.62
C ARG A 153 18.65 -3.76 -1.52
N ALA A 154 18.26 -3.42 -2.74
CA ALA A 154 17.70 -4.39 -3.70
C ALA A 154 18.67 -5.53 -4.07
N LYS A 155 19.99 -5.29 -3.98
CA LYS A 155 21.00 -6.33 -4.17
C LYS A 155 21.09 -7.30 -2.98
N LYS A 156 20.68 -6.88 -1.79
CA LYS A 156 20.84 -7.62 -0.54
C LYS A 156 19.54 -8.24 -0.03
N TYR A 157 18.42 -7.55 -0.18
CA TYR A 157 17.13 -7.95 0.34
C TYR A 157 16.07 -7.96 -0.76
N PRO A 158 15.17 -8.97 -0.78
CA PRO A 158 14.06 -9.01 -1.73
C PRO A 158 13.09 -7.81 -1.61
N SER A 159 12.93 -7.28 -0.39
CA SER A 159 12.08 -6.12 -0.10
C SER A 159 12.49 -5.43 1.20
N VAL A 160 11.85 -4.30 1.52
CA VAL A 160 12.07 -3.55 2.77
C VAL A 160 11.76 -4.39 4.01
N SER A 161 10.78 -5.26 3.94
CA SER A 161 10.38 -6.12 5.07
C SER A 161 11.47 -7.12 5.46
N TYR A 162 12.25 -7.60 4.52
CA TYR A 162 13.39 -8.48 4.83
C TYR A 162 14.54 -7.70 5.47
N GLU A 163 14.76 -6.45 5.07
CA GLU A 163 15.73 -5.59 5.75
C GLU A 163 15.31 -5.30 7.19
N ILE A 164 14.03 -4.95 7.42
CA ILE A 164 13.47 -4.72 8.75
C ILE A 164 13.59 -6.00 9.61
N ALA A 165 13.33 -7.17 9.04
CA ALA A 165 13.47 -8.44 9.73
C ALA A 165 14.92 -8.69 10.20
N ASP A 166 15.91 -8.44 9.32
CA ASP A 166 17.35 -8.54 9.66
C ASP A 166 17.75 -7.54 10.75
N GLN A 167 17.23 -6.30 10.69
CA GLN A 167 17.48 -5.28 11.72
C GLN A 167 16.88 -5.68 13.06
N ILE A 168 15.64 -6.19 13.10
CA ILE A 168 15.02 -6.69 14.35
C ILE A 168 15.84 -7.84 14.93
N TYR A 169 16.27 -8.79 14.09
CA TYR A 169 17.07 -9.90 14.55
C TYR A 169 18.41 -9.44 15.17
N LYS A 170 19.09 -8.49 14.55
CA LYS A 170 20.36 -7.94 15.04
C LYS A 170 20.21 -7.19 16.37
N GLU A 171 19.11 -6.45 16.55
CA GLU A 171 18.87 -5.62 17.73
C GLU A 171 18.43 -6.44 18.97
N ILE A 172 17.57 -7.43 18.77
CA ILE A 172 16.91 -8.13 19.88
C ILE A 172 16.96 -9.67 19.80
N GLY A 173 17.60 -10.25 18.78
CA GLY A 173 17.73 -11.70 18.60
C GLY A 173 16.41 -12.42 18.28
N SER A 174 15.31 -11.68 18.00
CA SER A 174 14.02 -12.27 17.71
C SER A 174 13.95 -12.78 16.28
N GLU A 175 13.55 -14.03 16.09
CA GLU A 175 13.30 -14.59 14.77
C GLU A 175 12.06 -13.94 14.15
N VAL A 176 12.20 -13.46 12.94
CA VAL A 176 11.13 -12.78 12.18
C VAL A 176 10.75 -13.60 10.95
N ARG A 177 9.47 -13.78 10.73
CA ARG A 177 8.92 -14.37 9.52
C ARG A 177 8.29 -13.29 8.66
N VAL A 178 8.60 -13.29 7.37
CA VAL A 178 8.09 -12.31 6.41
C VAL A 178 7.13 -12.99 5.45
N THR A 179 5.96 -12.40 5.29
CA THR A 179 4.96 -12.78 4.29
C THR A 179 4.75 -11.60 3.34
N VAL A 180 4.91 -11.85 2.06
CA VAL A 180 4.69 -10.87 1.00
C VAL A 180 3.57 -11.36 0.10
N PRO A 181 2.30 -10.96 0.32
CA PRO A 181 1.19 -11.33 -0.54
C PRO A 181 1.39 -10.87 -1.99
N GLY A 182 2.11 -9.76 -2.19
CA GLY A 182 2.46 -9.25 -3.51
C GLY A 182 1.23 -9.01 -4.39
N HIS A 183 1.30 -9.43 -5.65
CA HIS A 183 0.26 -9.19 -6.64
C HIS A 183 -1.08 -9.87 -6.36
N THR A 184 -1.18 -10.80 -5.41
CA THR A 184 -2.48 -11.33 -4.98
C THR A 184 -3.40 -10.24 -4.45
N GLN A 185 -2.85 -9.14 -3.92
CA GLN A 185 -3.61 -7.96 -3.49
C GLN A 185 -4.30 -7.22 -4.65
N ARG A 186 -3.92 -7.50 -5.89
CA ARG A 186 -4.54 -6.96 -7.11
C ARG A 186 -5.55 -7.92 -7.74
N GLY A 187 -5.68 -9.12 -7.18
CA GLY A 187 -6.51 -10.19 -7.70
C GLY A 187 -7.87 -10.29 -7.01
N GLY A 188 -8.55 -11.42 -7.27
CA GLY A 188 -9.84 -11.73 -6.68
C GLY A 188 -11.01 -10.94 -7.25
N GLU A 189 -12.18 -11.12 -6.64
CA GLU A 189 -13.38 -10.39 -7.04
C GLU A 189 -13.48 -9.04 -6.35
N PRO A 190 -14.00 -8.00 -7.03
CA PRO A 190 -14.27 -6.71 -6.40
C PRO A 190 -15.27 -6.85 -5.25
N CYS A 191 -15.00 -6.20 -4.14
CA CYS A 191 -15.92 -6.13 -3.02
C CYS A 191 -17.19 -5.33 -3.38
N PRO A 192 -18.30 -5.48 -2.64
CA PRO A 192 -19.55 -4.76 -2.91
C PRO A 192 -19.36 -3.24 -2.97
N TYR A 193 -18.50 -2.67 -2.12
CA TYR A 193 -18.23 -1.24 -2.11
C TYR A 193 -17.65 -0.76 -3.46
N ASP A 194 -16.61 -1.43 -3.96
CA ASP A 194 -15.97 -1.06 -5.24
C ASP A 194 -16.92 -1.27 -6.44
N ARG A 195 -17.79 -2.27 -6.39
CA ARG A 195 -18.82 -2.49 -7.43
C ARG A 195 -19.81 -1.34 -7.49
N VAL A 196 -20.30 -0.88 -6.34
CA VAL A 196 -21.22 0.26 -6.26
C VAL A 196 -20.52 1.55 -6.66
N LEU A 197 -19.31 1.80 -6.15
CA LEU A 197 -18.52 3.00 -6.45
C LEU A 197 -18.22 3.10 -7.95
N SER A 198 -17.72 2.03 -8.57
CA SER A 198 -17.40 2.02 -10.00
C SER A 198 -18.64 2.21 -10.89
N THR A 199 -19.79 1.64 -10.49
CA THR A 199 -21.06 1.85 -11.18
C THR A 199 -21.49 3.32 -11.14
N ARG A 200 -21.42 3.96 -9.97
CA ARG A 200 -21.75 5.39 -9.81
C ARG A 200 -20.81 6.29 -10.60
N ILE A 201 -19.51 6.02 -10.54
CA ILE A 201 -18.49 6.79 -11.28
C ILE A 201 -18.70 6.62 -12.80
N GLY A 202 -18.99 5.40 -13.27
CA GLY A 202 -19.27 5.13 -14.68
C GLY A 202 -20.54 5.84 -15.17
N ALA A 203 -21.61 5.84 -14.37
CA ALA A 203 -22.83 6.60 -14.71
C ALA A 203 -22.57 8.11 -14.75
N GLY A 204 -21.79 8.65 -13.80
CA GLY A 204 -21.39 10.06 -13.80
C GLY A 204 -20.54 10.43 -15.04
N ALA A 205 -19.61 9.56 -15.45
CA ALA A 205 -18.84 9.78 -16.67
C ALA A 205 -19.71 9.81 -17.92
N ALA A 206 -20.69 8.90 -18.02
CA ALA A 206 -21.63 8.90 -19.16
C ALA A 206 -22.46 10.19 -19.20
N GLN A 207 -22.92 10.67 -18.04
CA GLN A 207 -23.67 11.94 -17.94
C GLN A 207 -22.78 13.13 -18.35
N ALA A 208 -21.55 13.21 -17.85
CA ALA A 208 -20.60 14.26 -18.23
C ALA A 208 -20.34 14.31 -19.74
N ILE A 209 -20.23 13.15 -20.40
CA ILE A 209 -20.10 13.09 -21.87
C ILE A 209 -21.33 13.67 -22.56
N MET A 210 -22.54 13.32 -22.11
CA MET A 210 -23.79 13.84 -22.68
C MET A 210 -23.94 15.35 -22.49
N ASP A 211 -23.43 15.88 -21.40
CA ASP A 211 -23.46 17.31 -21.07
C ASP A 211 -22.29 18.09 -21.70
N GLY A 212 -21.36 17.40 -22.36
CA GLY A 212 -20.16 18.01 -22.95
C GLY A 212 -19.13 18.49 -21.94
N GLU A 213 -19.17 17.95 -20.72
CA GLU A 213 -18.25 18.27 -19.64
C GLU A 213 -17.04 17.32 -19.64
N TYR A 214 -15.86 17.89 -19.86
CA TYR A 214 -14.59 17.15 -19.94
C TYR A 214 -13.54 17.77 -19.03
N GLY A 215 -12.57 16.94 -18.52
CA GLY A 215 -11.47 17.43 -17.68
C GLY A 215 -10.87 16.45 -16.70
#